data_4cb78736788463a00ed66ca9e7ed3000
#
_entry.id   4cb78736788463a00ed66ca9e7ed3000
#
_cell.length_a   1.000
_cell.length_b   1.000
_cell.length_c   1.000
_cell.angle_alpha   90.00
_cell.angle_beta   90.00
_cell.angle_gamma   90.00
#
_symmetry.space_group_name_H-M   'P 1'
#
loop_
_entity.id
_entity.type
_entity.pdbx_description
1 polymer ?
#
loop_
_entity_poly.entity_id
_entity_poly.type
_entity_poly.pdbx_seq_one_letter_code
_entity_poly.pdbx_strand_id
1 'polypeptide(L)'
;AGALAGTTYPLDREYTAELLGFDGPTLNSMDSVSDRDYLIELLSAMSTIMMHLSRFSEEVIIWNSNEYQFVEIDDAYSTGSSIMPQKKNPDIAELVRGKTGRVYGALMSLLTTMKGIPLAYNKDMQEDKGLPCIIYRNAQDNEVQ
;
A
#
# COMPACT_ATOMS: atom_id res chain seq x y z
N ALA A 1 -10.51 19.22 15.75
CA ALA A 1 -10.08 19.42 17.11
C ALA A 1 -8.92 20.40 17.33
N GLY A 2 -8.42 21.09 16.34
CA GLY A 2 -7.39 22.13 16.49
C GLY A 2 -6.03 21.59 16.97
N ALA A 3 -5.31 20.88 16.13
CA ALA A 3 -4.01 20.30 16.43
C ALA A 3 -4.02 19.42 17.71
N LEU A 4 -3.13 19.65 18.66
CA LEU A 4 -2.96 18.78 19.83
C LEU A 4 -3.83 19.16 21.02
N ALA A 5 -3.97 20.44 21.29
CA ALA A 5 -4.52 20.98 22.55
C ALA A 5 -5.94 21.53 22.41
N GLY A 6 -6.56 21.35 21.27
CA GLY A 6 -7.87 21.91 20.97
C GLY A 6 -7.81 23.34 20.42
N THR A 7 -8.96 23.99 20.37
CA THR A 7 -9.11 25.36 19.86
C THR A 7 -10.17 26.10 20.67
N THR A 8 -10.06 27.42 20.70
CA THR A 8 -11.07 28.31 21.29
C THR A 8 -12.23 28.60 20.35
N TYR A 9 -12.16 28.20 19.08
CA TYR A 9 -13.27 28.35 18.13
C TYR A 9 -14.40 27.38 18.45
N PRO A 10 -15.67 27.79 18.32
CA PRO A 10 -16.83 26.94 18.57
C PRO A 10 -17.03 25.94 17.42
N LEU A 11 -16.24 24.87 17.41
CA LEU A 11 -16.35 23.80 16.40
C LEU A 11 -17.40 22.76 16.86
N ASP A 12 -18.37 22.47 15.99
CA ASP A 12 -19.30 21.37 16.18
C ASP A 12 -18.68 20.07 15.62
N ARG A 13 -18.11 19.27 16.52
CA ARG A 13 -17.43 18.02 16.16
C ARG A 13 -18.41 16.90 15.86
N GLU A 14 -19.54 16.87 16.56
CA GLU A 14 -20.61 15.90 16.35
C GLU A 14 -21.23 16.08 14.96
N TYR A 15 -21.54 17.31 14.59
CA TYR A 15 -22.06 17.62 13.24
C TYR A 15 -21.07 17.22 12.14
N THR A 16 -19.79 17.42 12.35
CA THR A 16 -18.74 17.00 11.41
C THR A 16 -18.70 15.47 11.28
N ALA A 17 -18.81 14.75 12.39
CA ALA A 17 -18.84 13.28 12.39
C ALA A 17 -20.07 12.75 11.65
N GLU A 18 -21.25 13.34 11.89
CA GLU A 18 -22.51 13.02 11.22
C GLU A 18 -22.39 13.19 9.70
N LEU A 19 -21.88 14.34 9.24
CA LEU A 19 -21.71 14.63 7.81
C LEU A 19 -20.76 13.64 7.12
N LEU A 20 -19.78 13.14 7.84
CA LEU A 20 -18.79 12.17 7.32
C LEU A 20 -19.23 10.71 7.50
N GLY A 21 -20.37 10.47 8.15
CA GLY A 21 -20.88 9.12 8.41
C GLY A 21 -20.08 8.34 9.45
N PHE A 22 -19.43 9.02 10.40
CA PHE A 22 -18.73 8.41 11.54
C PHE A 22 -19.66 8.28 12.75
N ASP A 23 -19.37 7.33 13.63
CA ASP A 23 -20.14 7.09 14.87
C ASP A 23 -20.03 8.24 15.87
N GLY A 24 -18.99 9.06 15.79
CA GLY A 24 -18.77 10.22 16.65
C GLY A 24 -17.34 10.71 16.63
N PRO A 25 -17.04 11.82 17.31
CA PRO A 25 -15.69 12.34 17.44
C PRO A 25 -14.85 11.50 18.41
N THR A 26 -13.55 11.46 18.19
CA THR A 26 -12.61 10.82 19.11
C THR A 26 -12.55 11.56 20.46
N LEU A 27 -12.35 10.82 21.53
CA LEU A 27 -12.43 11.34 22.91
C LEU A 27 -11.16 12.10 23.33
N ASN A 28 -9.99 11.74 22.76
CA ASN A 28 -8.70 12.31 23.12
C ASN A 28 -8.01 12.93 21.92
N SER A 29 -7.83 14.26 21.95
CA SER A 29 -7.24 15.02 20.86
C SER A 29 -5.77 14.67 20.61
N MET A 30 -4.97 14.45 21.67
CA MET A 30 -3.55 14.09 21.54
C MET A 30 -3.38 12.71 20.93
N ASP A 31 -4.17 11.76 21.36
CA ASP A 31 -4.17 10.41 20.81
C ASP A 31 -4.59 10.42 19.33
N SER A 32 -5.65 11.11 19.01
CA SER A 32 -6.15 11.23 17.63
C SER A 32 -5.12 11.82 16.65
N VAL A 33 -4.27 12.73 17.11
CA VAL A 33 -3.22 13.34 16.29
C VAL A 33 -2.00 12.42 16.16
N SER A 34 -1.71 11.62 17.17
CA SER A 34 -0.58 10.69 17.20
C SER A 34 -0.89 9.32 16.58
N ASP A 35 -2.16 8.93 16.49
CA ASP A 35 -2.54 7.61 16.01
C ASP A 35 -2.31 7.44 14.49
N ARG A 36 -1.83 6.26 14.14
CA ARG A 36 -1.64 5.77 12.76
C ARG A 36 -2.09 4.31 12.60
N ASP A 37 -2.84 3.80 13.55
CA ASP A 37 -3.28 2.40 13.53
C ASP A 37 -4.08 2.09 12.27
N TYR A 38 -4.93 3.01 11.83
CA TYR A 38 -5.69 2.88 10.59
C TYR A 38 -4.80 2.70 9.33
N LEU A 39 -3.63 3.37 9.29
CA LEU A 39 -2.66 3.19 8.20
C LEU A 39 -1.93 1.86 8.31
N ILE A 40 -1.59 1.44 9.53
CA ILE A 40 -0.93 0.16 9.79
C ILE A 40 -1.85 -0.99 9.41
N GLU A 41 -3.13 -0.93 9.77
CA GLU A 41 -4.14 -1.92 9.39
C GLU A 41 -4.30 -1.98 7.87
N LEU A 42 -4.43 -0.82 7.21
CA LEU A 42 -4.52 -0.75 5.75
C LEU A 42 -3.30 -1.37 5.07
N LEU A 43 -2.09 -0.98 5.48
CA LEU A 43 -0.85 -1.51 4.91
C LEU A 43 -0.67 -3.01 5.20
N SER A 44 -1.14 -3.48 6.35
CA SER A 44 -1.12 -4.90 6.71
C SER A 44 -2.07 -5.71 5.80
N ALA A 45 -3.27 -5.22 5.58
CA ALA A 45 -4.23 -5.83 4.66
C ALA A 45 -3.68 -5.87 3.23
N MET A 46 -3.11 -4.75 2.75
CA MET A 46 -2.48 -4.69 1.43
C MET A 46 -1.27 -5.61 1.30
N SER A 47 -0.47 -5.75 2.36
CA SER A 47 0.66 -6.69 2.40
C SER A 47 0.18 -8.14 2.27
N THR A 48 -0.93 -8.47 2.92
CA THR A 48 -1.55 -9.80 2.82
C THR A 48 -2.06 -10.07 1.40
N ILE A 49 -2.74 -9.10 0.78
CA ILE A 49 -3.21 -9.21 -0.62
C ILE A 49 -2.00 -9.42 -1.55
N MET A 50 -0.97 -8.59 -1.42
CA MET A 50 0.23 -8.68 -2.27
C MET A 50 0.98 -10.01 -2.06
N MET A 51 0.97 -10.58 -0.86
CA MET A 51 1.53 -11.90 -0.60
C MET A 51 0.81 -12.98 -1.43
N HIS A 52 -0.52 -12.96 -1.44
CA HIS A 52 -1.30 -13.91 -2.22
C HIS A 52 -1.12 -13.70 -3.73
N LEU A 53 -1.10 -12.45 -4.19
CA LEU A 53 -0.84 -12.13 -5.60
C LEU A 53 0.56 -12.56 -6.03
N SER A 54 1.57 -12.38 -5.18
CA SER A 54 2.93 -12.83 -5.44
C SER A 54 3.00 -14.36 -5.58
N ARG A 55 2.33 -15.10 -4.70
CA ARG A 55 2.27 -16.56 -4.79
C ARG A 55 1.57 -17.02 -6.08
N PHE A 56 0.44 -16.39 -6.42
CA PHE A 56 -0.26 -16.70 -7.67
C PHE A 56 0.61 -16.39 -8.89
N SER A 57 1.32 -15.25 -8.88
CA SER A 57 2.24 -14.88 -9.94
C SER A 57 3.35 -15.90 -10.12
N GLU A 58 3.90 -16.44 -9.04
CA GLU A 58 4.91 -17.49 -9.09
C GLU A 58 4.40 -18.75 -9.78
N GLU A 59 3.17 -19.19 -9.47
CA GLU A 59 2.54 -20.34 -10.14
C GLU A 59 2.38 -20.07 -11.65
N VAL A 60 1.92 -18.88 -12.04
CA VAL A 60 1.78 -18.51 -13.46
C VAL A 60 3.13 -18.54 -14.17
N ILE A 61 4.20 -18.04 -13.53
CA ILE A 61 5.56 -18.06 -14.09
C ILE A 61 6.03 -19.51 -14.32
N ILE A 62 5.83 -20.38 -13.32
CA ILE A 62 6.18 -21.79 -13.41
C ILE A 62 5.38 -22.45 -14.53
N TRP A 63 4.08 -22.25 -14.59
CA TRP A 63 3.21 -22.86 -15.60
C TRP A 63 3.51 -22.38 -17.03
N ASN A 64 4.02 -21.16 -17.18
CA ASN A 64 4.42 -20.60 -18.48
C ASN A 64 5.86 -20.99 -18.88
N SER A 65 6.60 -21.66 -18.00
CA SER A 65 7.96 -22.06 -18.29
C SER A 65 8.04 -23.10 -19.42
N ASN A 66 9.20 -23.16 -20.10
CA ASN A 66 9.42 -24.12 -21.18
C ASN A 66 9.31 -25.59 -20.72
N GLU A 67 9.56 -25.85 -19.44
CA GLU A 67 9.53 -27.18 -18.85
C GLU A 67 8.11 -27.69 -18.63
N TYR A 68 7.17 -26.80 -18.29
CA TYR A 68 5.80 -27.18 -17.96
C TYR A 68 4.81 -26.85 -19.06
N GLN A 69 4.83 -25.64 -19.62
CA GLN A 69 3.94 -25.17 -20.71
C GLN A 69 2.45 -25.47 -20.46
N PHE A 70 1.99 -25.31 -19.20
CA PHE A 70 0.59 -25.52 -18.85
C PHE A 70 -0.27 -24.34 -19.29
N VAL A 71 0.31 -23.15 -19.36
CA VAL A 71 -0.35 -21.93 -19.85
C VAL A 71 0.56 -21.22 -20.84
N GLU A 72 -0.04 -20.52 -21.79
CA GLU A 72 0.64 -19.56 -22.66
C GLU A 72 0.07 -18.18 -22.37
N ILE A 73 0.96 -17.22 -22.06
CA ILE A 73 0.55 -15.84 -21.80
C ILE A 73 0.40 -15.11 -23.14
N ASP A 74 -0.70 -14.38 -23.28
CA ASP A 74 -0.98 -13.56 -24.46
C ASP A 74 0.14 -12.52 -24.68
N ASP A 75 0.41 -12.20 -25.94
CA ASP A 75 1.45 -11.25 -26.32
C ASP A 75 1.23 -9.85 -25.76
N ALA A 76 -0.01 -9.47 -25.46
CA ALA A 76 -0.36 -8.21 -24.80
C ALA A 76 0.16 -8.11 -23.35
N TYR A 77 0.46 -9.27 -22.72
CA TYR A 77 0.90 -9.37 -21.32
C TYR A 77 2.30 -9.98 -21.17
N SER A 78 3.02 -10.13 -22.26
CA SER A 78 4.36 -10.68 -22.30
C SER A 78 5.27 -9.79 -23.13
N THR A 79 6.56 -9.73 -22.80
CA THR A 79 7.56 -9.06 -23.66
C THR A 79 8.44 -10.08 -24.34
N GLY A 80 8.68 -9.85 -25.62
CA GLY A 80 9.66 -10.58 -26.39
C GLY A 80 11.07 -10.03 -26.18
N SER A 81 12.09 -10.85 -26.45
CA SER A 81 13.46 -10.38 -26.58
C SER A 81 13.75 -9.97 -28.03
N SER A 82 14.38 -8.80 -28.24
CA SER A 82 14.84 -8.40 -29.57
C SER A 82 15.90 -9.34 -30.17
N ILE A 83 16.63 -10.04 -29.30
CA ILE A 83 17.68 -11.02 -29.69
C ILE A 83 17.09 -12.41 -29.88
N MET A 84 16.04 -12.74 -29.12
CA MET A 84 15.34 -14.04 -29.20
C MET A 84 13.85 -13.81 -29.38
N PRO A 85 13.35 -13.58 -30.59
CA PRO A 85 11.94 -13.24 -30.86
C PRO A 85 10.94 -14.29 -30.36
N GLN A 86 11.35 -15.55 -30.24
CA GLN A 86 10.53 -16.64 -29.74
C GLN A 86 10.38 -16.66 -28.20
N LYS A 87 11.19 -15.86 -27.47
CA LYS A 87 11.13 -15.80 -26.02
C LYS A 87 10.01 -14.89 -25.57
N LYS A 88 9.05 -15.43 -24.83
CA LYS A 88 8.00 -14.69 -24.13
C LYS A 88 8.29 -14.71 -22.64
N ASN A 89 8.39 -13.53 -22.03
CA ASN A 89 8.62 -13.41 -20.60
C ASN A 89 7.30 -13.06 -19.90
N PRO A 90 6.99 -13.66 -18.76
CA PRO A 90 5.78 -13.37 -17.98
C PRO A 90 5.95 -12.09 -17.14
N ASP A 91 6.24 -10.95 -17.81
CA ASP A 91 6.70 -9.72 -17.15
C ASP A 91 5.71 -9.18 -16.12
N ILE A 92 4.41 -9.22 -16.40
CA ILE A 92 3.40 -8.74 -15.46
C ILE A 92 3.44 -9.56 -14.17
N ALA A 93 3.53 -10.88 -14.27
CA ALA A 93 3.63 -11.75 -13.11
C ALA A 93 4.93 -11.48 -12.33
N GLU A 94 6.05 -11.29 -13.02
CA GLU A 94 7.33 -10.95 -12.40
C GLU A 94 7.29 -9.59 -11.71
N LEU A 95 6.67 -8.58 -12.33
CA LEU A 95 6.50 -7.25 -11.76
C LEU A 95 5.61 -7.26 -10.50
N VAL A 96 4.51 -7.99 -10.51
CA VAL A 96 3.65 -8.17 -9.32
C VAL A 96 4.44 -8.78 -8.18
N ARG A 97 5.18 -9.87 -8.45
CA ARG A 97 6.06 -10.52 -7.47
C ARG A 97 7.10 -9.54 -6.93
N GLY A 98 7.75 -8.78 -7.79
CA GLY A 98 8.77 -7.80 -7.40
C GLY A 98 8.20 -6.60 -6.60
N LYS A 99 7.04 -6.09 -6.99
CA LYS A 99 6.39 -4.94 -6.32
C LYS A 99 5.89 -5.28 -4.91
N THR A 100 5.65 -6.53 -4.59
CA THR A 100 5.27 -6.99 -3.25
C THR A 100 6.22 -6.49 -2.17
N GLY A 101 7.52 -6.52 -2.44
CA GLY A 101 8.54 -6.01 -1.51
C GLY A 101 8.41 -4.54 -1.16
N ARG A 102 7.91 -3.71 -2.09
CA ARG A 102 7.67 -2.27 -1.81
C ARG A 102 6.56 -2.06 -0.80
N VAL A 103 5.49 -2.86 -0.88
CA VAL A 103 4.36 -2.77 0.06
C VAL A 103 4.79 -3.23 1.45
N TYR A 104 5.56 -4.32 1.53
CA TYR A 104 6.14 -4.78 2.80
C TYR A 104 7.08 -3.73 3.39
N GLY A 105 7.92 -3.11 2.55
CA GLY A 105 8.80 -2.03 2.97
C GLY A 105 8.04 -0.82 3.52
N ALA A 106 6.90 -0.45 2.92
CA ALA A 106 6.05 0.62 3.40
C ALA A 106 5.47 0.33 4.80
N LEU A 107 4.93 -0.88 5.01
CA LEU A 107 4.45 -1.30 6.33
C LEU A 107 5.57 -1.28 7.38
N MET A 108 6.71 -1.85 7.05
CA MET A 108 7.86 -1.88 7.97
C MET A 108 8.40 -0.49 8.27
N SER A 109 8.43 0.40 7.29
CA SER A 109 8.83 1.80 7.48
C SER A 109 7.90 2.52 8.46
N LEU A 110 6.58 2.38 8.30
CA LEU A 110 5.62 3.00 9.21
C LEU A 110 5.74 2.45 10.63
N LEU A 111 5.81 1.14 10.80
CA LEU A 111 6.02 0.50 12.10
C LEU A 111 7.31 0.99 12.76
N THR A 112 8.38 1.15 11.99
CA THR A 112 9.67 1.63 12.46
C THR A 112 9.59 3.10 12.90
N THR A 113 8.88 3.93 12.16
CA THR A 113 8.65 5.34 12.52
C THR A 113 7.87 5.44 13.82
N MET A 114 6.80 4.67 13.96
CA MET A 114 5.89 4.76 15.10
C MET A 114 6.44 4.17 16.40
N LYS A 115 7.35 3.21 16.33
CA LYS A 115 7.80 2.39 17.48
C LYS A 115 8.35 3.13 18.70
N GLY A 116 8.78 4.36 18.57
CA GLY A 116 9.54 5.04 19.62
C GLY A 116 9.25 6.51 19.77
N ILE A 117 8.27 7.06 19.08
CA ILE A 117 7.90 8.48 19.20
C ILE A 117 7.02 8.69 20.43
N PRO A 118 7.23 9.79 21.20
CA PRO A 118 6.40 10.12 22.34
C PRO A 118 5.03 10.64 21.90
N LEU A 119 4.13 10.76 22.89
CA LEU A 119 2.80 11.30 22.68
C LEU A 119 2.82 12.68 22.03
N ALA A 120 1.78 12.90 21.35
CA ALA A 120 1.28 13.93 20.49
C ALA A 120 1.91 13.84 19.09
N TYR A 121 2.35 14.93 18.51
CA TYR A 121 2.81 14.95 17.13
C TYR A 121 4.32 15.24 17.07
N ASN A 122 5.04 14.37 16.39
CA ASN A 122 6.44 14.56 16.02
C ASN A 122 6.57 14.61 14.51
N LYS A 123 7.56 15.35 14.00
CA LYS A 123 7.75 15.49 12.54
C LYS A 123 8.11 14.19 11.84
N ASP A 124 8.62 13.21 12.56
CA ASP A 124 8.84 11.83 12.07
C ASP A 124 7.58 11.27 11.43
N MET A 125 6.41 11.63 11.94
CA MET A 125 5.11 11.18 11.41
C MET A 125 4.81 11.72 10.01
N GLN A 126 5.57 12.70 9.49
CA GLN A 126 5.42 13.17 8.11
C GLN A 126 5.89 12.14 7.07
N GLU A 127 6.68 11.17 7.48
CA GLU A 127 7.08 10.04 6.64
C GLU A 127 5.87 9.16 6.23
N ASP A 128 4.75 9.24 6.96
CA ASP A 128 3.50 8.55 6.61
C ASP A 128 2.93 8.98 5.25
N LYS A 129 3.17 10.24 4.85
CA LYS A 129 2.62 10.82 3.62
C LYS A 129 3.18 10.20 2.35
N GLY A 130 4.41 9.70 2.40
CA GLY A 130 5.05 9.03 1.27
C GLY A 130 4.52 7.62 1.01
N LEU A 131 4.01 6.95 2.03
CA LEU A 131 3.67 5.54 1.99
C LEU A 131 2.43 5.23 1.14
N PRO A 132 1.29 5.95 1.27
CA PRO A 132 0.15 5.79 0.38
C PRO A 132 0.46 6.17 -1.06
N CYS A 133 1.31 7.18 -1.29
CA CYS A 133 1.74 7.58 -2.62
C CYS A 133 2.55 6.50 -3.33
N ILE A 134 3.36 5.73 -2.63
CA ILE A 134 4.11 4.59 -3.20
C ILE A 134 3.13 3.53 -3.69
N ILE A 135 2.07 3.27 -2.93
CA ILE A 135 1.04 2.29 -3.30
C ILE A 135 0.22 2.77 -4.49
N TYR A 136 -0.20 4.04 -4.48
CA TYR A 136 -0.96 4.66 -5.56
C TYR A 136 -0.15 4.70 -6.87
N ARG A 137 1.12 5.10 -6.83
CA ARG A 137 2.01 5.07 -8.01
C ARG A 137 2.18 3.66 -8.55
N ASN A 138 2.34 2.66 -7.70
CA ASN A 138 2.45 1.27 -8.13
C ASN A 138 1.17 0.75 -8.81
N ALA A 139 0.00 1.27 -8.45
CA ALA A 139 -1.26 0.96 -9.12
C ALA A 139 -1.34 1.63 -10.50
N GLN A 140 -0.95 2.91 -10.61
CA GLN A 140 -0.96 3.64 -11.87
C GLN A 140 0.10 3.15 -12.87
N ASP A 141 1.29 2.77 -12.42
CA ASP A 141 2.34 2.25 -13.29
C ASP A 141 1.94 0.93 -14.01
N ASN A 142 0.83 0.32 -13.60
CA ASN A 142 0.26 -0.87 -14.23
C ASN A 142 -0.81 -0.53 -15.29
N GLU A 143 -1.28 0.73 -15.36
CA GLU A 143 -2.28 1.17 -16.36
C GLU A 143 -1.66 1.81 -17.62
N VAL A 144 -0.36 2.03 -17.63
CA VAL A 144 0.36 2.80 -18.67
C VAL A 144 1.28 1.93 -19.54
N GLN A 145 1.09 0.60 -19.52
CA GLN A 145 1.82 -0.28 -20.46
C GLN A 145 0.89 -0.99 -21.43
#